data_34e0d841d155d82d7526d44e6749112e
#
_entry.id   34e0d841d155d82d7526d44e6749112e
#
_cell.length_a   1.000
_cell.length_b   1.000
_cell.length_c   1.000
_cell.angle_alpha   90.00
_cell.angle_beta   90.00
_cell.angle_gamma   90.00
#
_symmetry.space_group_name_H-M   'P 1'
#
loop_
_entity.id
_entity.type
_entity.pdbx_description
1 polymer ?
#
loop_
_entity_poly.entity_id
_entity_poly.type
_entity_poly.pdbx_seq_one_letter_code
_entity_poly.pdbx_strand_id
1 'polypeptide(L)'
;MQGKLSQSELRARMSAIRADINRRISAADIGLSAAPADIAERRAKVMQCTPEAFRFFCKTYLPHYFPDDSESVFHTWAYTELPEIEKEPESVLQGCAASRGEAKTSLTVQAFALWREVRNAKHNTVIVSDTEDQADAIVEAIKTELTDNPALQLDFPEVCGQGQVWRIGEIRTRQNNQFKAYGAGQGIRGAKKGEVRPDAVYLDDLENEKHSENIRLRDKLTKWIGSVINPLGGAGAKCDILYVGTILCLDSVLARVLKNPFWRSVRFSAIMKWPVNMDLWAEWENIYRNTPKENRANEKAAQAFYEANKAAMLEGSEVSWSKRPLLALMKIRARDGIHVFNCEYQNQPGNPENAIFADYLDNCYYRALPHDVVYFGAVDPSLGKQGKGTDPSAILVGGYQRATGTLFVVEASIKKRVPSLIIQDVIRLQKQYGCLLWVIETVQFQEFFKDELIKEAAKQGAHVPARGVKPSAEKVMRIESIQPHFANGFIKLLPEQRVLIEQLREFPDADHDDGPDALHMLWSVAVANCVPIEWQSPTDNDFGDEIKSKWSR
;
A
#
# COMPACT_ATOMS: atom_id res chain seq x y z
N MET A 1 -10.39 15.89 -3.40
CA MET A 1 -11.12 16.09 -2.14
C MET A 1 -12.51 15.50 -2.33
N GLN A 2 -12.79 14.34 -1.75
CA GLN A 2 -14.18 13.98 -1.51
C GLN A 2 -14.68 15.01 -0.49
N GLY A 3 -15.69 15.79 -0.85
CA GLY A 3 -16.26 16.82 0.03
C GLY A 3 -16.80 16.15 1.29
N LYS A 4 -16.60 16.77 2.45
CA LYS A 4 -17.21 16.33 3.69
C LYS A 4 -18.73 16.26 3.47
N LEU A 5 -19.36 15.12 3.78
CA LEU A 5 -20.81 14.94 3.63
C LEU A 5 -21.54 16.05 4.41
N SER A 6 -22.64 16.53 3.88
CA SER A 6 -23.54 17.39 4.64
C SER A 6 -24.13 16.63 5.83
N GLN A 7 -24.58 17.34 6.86
CA GLN A 7 -25.20 16.68 8.01
C GLN A 7 -26.42 15.84 7.67
N SER A 8 -27.19 16.23 6.63
CA SER A 8 -28.34 15.47 6.14
C SER A 8 -27.91 14.17 5.43
N GLU A 9 -26.88 14.23 4.59
CA GLU A 9 -26.33 13.06 3.90
C GLU A 9 -25.70 12.08 4.90
N LEU A 10 -24.96 12.59 5.89
CA LEU A 10 -24.39 11.75 6.95
C LEU A 10 -25.49 11.03 7.75
N ARG A 11 -26.56 11.73 8.15
CA ARG A 11 -27.70 11.11 8.83
C ARG A 11 -28.40 10.07 7.98
N ALA A 12 -28.61 10.34 6.70
CA ALA A 12 -29.21 9.39 5.76
C ALA A 12 -28.34 8.13 5.64
N ARG A 13 -27.02 8.29 5.53
CA ARG A 13 -26.07 7.17 5.49
C ARG A 13 -26.12 6.33 6.77
N MET A 14 -26.09 6.96 7.95
CA MET A 14 -26.19 6.23 9.24
C MET A 14 -27.52 5.49 9.37
N SER A 15 -28.63 6.10 8.95
CA SER A 15 -29.93 5.45 8.92
C SER A 15 -29.97 4.23 7.97
N ALA A 16 -29.33 4.33 6.82
CA ALA A 16 -29.23 3.21 5.88
C ALA A 16 -28.40 2.04 6.45
N ILE A 17 -27.28 2.33 7.14
CA ILE A 17 -26.45 1.34 7.83
C ILE A 17 -27.28 0.61 8.89
N ARG A 18 -27.98 1.35 9.74
CA ARG A 18 -28.85 0.78 10.78
C ARG A 18 -29.93 -0.11 10.16
N ALA A 19 -30.60 0.35 9.10
CA ALA A 19 -31.64 -0.43 8.41
C ALA A 19 -31.09 -1.73 7.81
N ASP A 20 -29.86 -1.69 7.25
CA ASP A 20 -29.21 -2.90 6.71
C ASP A 20 -28.88 -3.91 7.81
N ILE A 21 -28.30 -3.47 8.92
CA ILE A 21 -27.97 -4.32 10.06
C ILE A 21 -29.25 -4.95 10.64
N ASN A 22 -30.29 -4.15 10.86
CA ASN A 22 -31.57 -4.65 11.38
C ASN A 22 -32.23 -5.68 10.45
N ARG A 23 -32.15 -5.49 9.13
CA ARG A 23 -32.60 -6.49 8.17
C ARG A 23 -31.82 -7.80 8.30
N ARG A 24 -30.50 -7.75 8.48
CA ARG A 24 -29.65 -8.95 8.68
C ARG A 24 -29.94 -9.64 10.02
N ILE A 25 -30.09 -8.88 11.11
CA ILE A 25 -30.48 -9.39 12.43
C ILE A 25 -31.79 -10.15 12.33
N SER A 26 -32.81 -9.53 11.69
CA SER A 26 -34.13 -10.16 11.50
C SER A 26 -34.07 -11.42 10.64
N ALA A 27 -33.20 -11.45 9.63
CA ALA A 27 -33.02 -12.62 8.75
C ALA A 27 -32.26 -13.77 9.42
N ALA A 28 -31.48 -13.51 10.44
CA ALA A 28 -30.67 -14.51 11.12
C ALA A 28 -31.47 -15.40 12.08
N ASP A 29 -32.71 -15.04 12.42
CA ASP A 29 -33.65 -15.77 13.29
C ASP A 29 -32.95 -16.34 14.57
N ILE A 30 -32.45 -15.43 15.40
CA ILE A 30 -31.69 -15.82 16.62
C ILE A 30 -32.63 -16.28 17.69
N GLY A 31 -33.09 -17.52 17.58
CA GLY A 31 -34.00 -18.16 18.55
C GLY A 31 -33.26 -18.68 19.79
N LEU A 32 -32.87 -17.78 20.72
CA LEU A 32 -32.27 -18.21 21.98
C LEU A 32 -33.33 -18.55 23.03
N SER A 33 -33.08 -19.59 23.83
CA SER A 33 -33.90 -19.91 24.98
C SER A 33 -33.89 -18.78 26.02
N ALA A 34 -35.08 -18.39 26.46
CA ALA A 34 -35.28 -17.40 27.52
C ALA A 34 -35.31 -18.02 28.92
N ALA A 35 -35.02 -19.32 29.08
CA ALA A 35 -34.95 -19.96 30.39
C ALA A 35 -33.80 -19.36 31.21
N PRO A 36 -34.03 -18.99 32.47
CA PRO A 36 -33.03 -18.33 33.33
C PRO A 36 -31.70 -19.12 33.44
N ALA A 37 -31.77 -20.45 33.47
CA ALA A 37 -30.58 -21.30 33.51
C ALA A 37 -29.73 -21.19 32.25
N ASP A 38 -30.36 -21.19 31.07
CA ASP A 38 -29.68 -21.08 29.78
C ASP A 38 -29.07 -19.69 29.59
N ILE A 39 -29.77 -18.63 30.02
CA ILE A 39 -29.24 -17.26 30.06
C ILE A 39 -28.01 -17.22 30.96
N ALA A 40 -28.07 -17.76 32.16
CA ALA A 40 -26.95 -17.75 33.10
C ALA A 40 -25.73 -18.50 32.55
N GLU A 41 -25.95 -19.66 31.91
CA GLU A 41 -24.89 -20.43 31.27
C GLU A 41 -24.21 -19.63 30.13
N ARG A 42 -24.99 -19.05 29.20
CA ARG A 42 -24.47 -18.25 28.11
C ARG A 42 -23.69 -17.03 28.62
N ARG A 43 -24.23 -16.32 29.61
CA ARG A 43 -23.53 -15.18 30.24
C ARG A 43 -22.21 -15.63 30.86
N ALA A 44 -22.22 -16.71 31.67
CA ALA A 44 -20.99 -17.23 32.29
C ALA A 44 -19.92 -17.57 31.26
N LYS A 45 -20.31 -18.13 30.11
CA LYS A 45 -19.40 -18.45 29.00
C LYS A 45 -18.83 -17.20 28.34
N VAL A 46 -19.65 -16.18 28.04
CA VAL A 46 -19.22 -14.93 27.42
C VAL A 46 -18.28 -14.13 28.31
N MET A 47 -18.48 -14.17 29.62
CA MET A 47 -17.64 -13.42 30.58
C MET A 47 -16.23 -13.98 30.74
N GLN A 48 -15.96 -15.20 30.30
CA GLN A 48 -14.61 -15.76 30.28
C GLN A 48 -13.74 -15.02 29.25
N CYS A 49 -12.44 -14.81 29.57
CA CYS A 49 -11.49 -14.24 28.66
C CYS A 49 -10.74 -15.36 27.92
N THR A 50 -11.41 -16.09 27.04
CA THR A 50 -10.85 -17.23 26.31
C THR A 50 -11.22 -17.18 24.83
N PRO A 51 -10.43 -17.84 23.95
CA PRO A 51 -10.75 -18.01 22.54
C PRO A 51 -12.16 -18.55 22.29
N GLU A 52 -12.55 -19.56 23.06
CA GLU A 52 -13.86 -20.22 22.96
C GLU A 52 -15.00 -19.27 23.35
N ALA A 53 -14.79 -18.41 24.34
CA ALA A 53 -15.77 -17.43 24.78
C ALA A 53 -16.01 -16.34 23.73
N PHE A 54 -14.95 -15.81 23.12
CA PHE A 54 -15.06 -14.81 22.04
C PHE A 54 -15.69 -15.39 20.78
N ARG A 55 -15.26 -16.59 20.38
CA ARG A 55 -15.87 -17.31 19.24
C ARG A 55 -17.35 -17.60 19.50
N PHE A 56 -17.69 -18.05 20.72
CA PHE A 56 -19.07 -18.28 21.13
C PHE A 56 -19.89 -16.98 21.07
N PHE A 57 -19.35 -15.87 21.56
CA PHE A 57 -19.99 -14.57 21.48
C PHE A 57 -20.32 -14.19 20.04
N CYS A 58 -19.34 -14.28 19.14
CA CYS A 58 -19.54 -13.96 17.72
C CYS A 58 -20.61 -14.83 17.06
N LYS A 59 -20.58 -16.14 17.29
CA LYS A 59 -21.51 -17.09 16.66
C LYS A 59 -22.92 -17.01 17.24
N THR A 60 -23.05 -16.73 18.53
CA THR A 60 -24.34 -16.70 19.21
C THR A 60 -25.07 -15.37 19.08
N TYR A 61 -24.34 -14.24 19.25
CA TYR A 61 -24.98 -12.93 19.30
C TYR A 61 -24.85 -12.15 17.98
N LEU A 62 -23.89 -12.52 17.12
CA LEU A 62 -23.62 -11.84 15.85
C LEU A 62 -23.64 -12.80 14.63
N PRO A 63 -24.58 -13.80 14.56
CA PRO A 63 -24.61 -14.77 13.46
C PRO A 63 -24.84 -14.10 12.09
N HIS A 64 -25.46 -12.94 12.06
CA HIS A 64 -25.67 -12.15 10.84
C HIS A 64 -24.38 -11.56 10.24
N TYR A 65 -23.28 -11.47 11.00
CA TYR A 65 -21.94 -11.19 10.47
C TYR A 65 -21.16 -12.48 10.18
N PHE A 66 -21.43 -13.55 10.92
CA PHE A 66 -20.69 -14.83 10.86
C PHE A 66 -21.62 -16.01 10.64
N PRO A 67 -22.36 -16.06 9.50
CA PRO A 67 -23.43 -17.04 9.30
C PRO A 67 -22.94 -18.47 9.08
N ASP A 68 -21.67 -18.63 8.68
CA ASP A 68 -21.10 -19.94 8.32
C ASP A 68 -20.20 -20.51 9.42
N ASP A 69 -20.11 -21.82 9.48
CA ASP A 69 -19.13 -22.53 10.33
C ASP A 69 -17.73 -22.57 9.67
N SER A 70 -17.64 -22.22 8.40
CA SER A 70 -16.38 -22.13 7.68
C SER A 70 -15.60 -20.90 8.10
N GLU A 71 -14.41 -21.10 8.62
CA GLU A 71 -13.50 -20.06 9.07
C GLU A 71 -12.25 -20.02 8.23
N SER A 72 -11.74 -18.82 7.97
CA SER A 72 -10.41 -18.64 7.37
C SER A 72 -9.32 -18.73 8.43
N VAL A 73 -8.07 -18.85 8.00
CA VAL A 73 -6.91 -18.77 8.89
C VAL A 73 -6.90 -17.46 9.68
N PHE A 74 -7.32 -16.34 9.06
CA PHE A 74 -7.49 -15.05 9.73
C PHE A 74 -8.57 -15.12 10.83
N HIS A 75 -9.73 -15.75 10.58
CA HIS A 75 -10.78 -15.87 11.58
C HIS A 75 -10.29 -16.69 12.78
N THR A 76 -9.63 -17.82 12.53
CA THR A 76 -9.05 -18.66 13.59
C THR A 76 -8.04 -17.87 14.44
N TRP A 77 -7.15 -17.13 13.77
CA TRP A 77 -6.21 -16.24 14.46
C TRP A 77 -6.93 -15.19 15.30
N ALA A 78 -7.93 -14.50 14.75
CA ALA A 78 -8.64 -13.46 15.47
C ALA A 78 -9.36 -14.00 16.72
N TYR A 79 -10.01 -15.15 16.61
CA TYR A 79 -10.65 -15.79 17.77
C TYR A 79 -9.64 -16.21 18.85
N THR A 80 -8.43 -16.60 18.46
CA THR A 80 -7.40 -17.06 19.39
C THR A 80 -6.65 -15.88 20.03
N GLU A 81 -6.13 -14.96 19.21
CA GLU A 81 -5.17 -13.95 19.65
C GLU A 81 -5.83 -12.71 20.28
N LEU A 82 -7.02 -12.30 19.81
CA LEU A 82 -7.66 -11.10 20.35
C LEU A 82 -7.99 -11.22 21.85
N PRO A 83 -8.53 -12.35 22.35
CA PRO A 83 -8.68 -12.55 23.80
C PRO A 83 -7.36 -12.57 24.58
N GLU A 84 -6.27 -13.04 23.98
CA GLU A 84 -4.94 -13.04 24.63
C GLU A 84 -4.40 -11.62 24.82
N ILE A 85 -4.69 -10.68 23.90
CA ILE A 85 -4.36 -9.25 24.06
C ILE A 85 -4.98 -8.67 25.34
N GLU A 86 -6.18 -9.11 25.69
CA GLU A 86 -6.86 -8.66 26.91
C GLU A 86 -6.16 -9.09 28.18
N LYS A 87 -5.57 -10.29 28.18
CA LYS A 87 -4.86 -10.88 29.33
C LYS A 87 -3.50 -10.27 29.60
N GLU A 88 -2.89 -9.65 28.58
CA GLU A 88 -1.56 -9.03 28.73
C GLU A 88 -1.59 -7.93 29.78
N PRO A 89 -0.60 -7.87 30.68
CA PRO A 89 -0.56 -6.83 31.72
C PRO A 89 -0.20 -5.45 31.13
N GLU A 90 0.55 -5.41 30.04
CA GLU A 90 0.99 -4.20 29.38
C GLU A 90 0.20 -3.89 28.13
N SER A 91 0.35 -2.68 27.59
CA SER A 91 -0.24 -2.26 26.34
C SER A 91 0.27 -3.10 25.17
N VAL A 92 -0.62 -3.61 24.35
CA VAL A 92 -0.29 -4.36 23.15
C VAL A 92 -0.45 -3.48 21.90
N LEU A 93 0.57 -3.47 21.06
CA LEU A 93 0.53 -2.89 19.71
C LEU A 93 0.42 -4.06 18.74
N GLN A 94 -0.74 -4.26 18.12
CA GLN A 94 -1.01 -5.36 17.20
C GLN A 94 -1.26 -4.82 15.79
N GLY A 95 -0.40 -5.19 14.83
CA GLY A 95 -0.60 -4.98 13.39
C GLY A 95 -1.13 -6.26 12.72
N CYS A 96 -2.15 -6.11 11.89
CA CYS A 96 -2.75 -7.23 11.16
C CYS A 96 -3.10 -6.82 9.74
N ALA A 97 -2.49 -7.47 8.74
CA ALA A 97 -2.91 -7.39 7.36
C ALA A 97 -3.71 -8.64 6.98
N ALA A 98 -4.95 -8.47 6.55
CA ALA A 98 -5.80 -9.57 6.12
C ALA A 98 -6.49 -9.27 4.78
N SER A 99 -6.79 -10.34 4.03
CA SER A 99 -7.33 -10.26 2.68
C SER A 99 -8.68 -9.55 2.64
N ARG A 100 -8.95 -8.89 1.52
CA ARG A 100 -10.24 -8.23 1.30
C ARG A 100 -11.39 -9.24 1.37
N GLY A 101 -12.46 -8.86 2.10
CA GLY A 101 -13.70 -9.66 2.24
C GLY A 101 -13.61 -10.79 3.26
N GLU A 102 -12.61 -10.80 4.16
CA GLU A 102 -12.53 -11.71 5.31
C GLU A 102 -13.16 -11.12 6.60
N ALA A 103 -14.08 -10.18 6.46
CA ALA A 103 -14.79 -9.55 7.58
C ALA A 103 -13.87 -8.90 8.65
N LYS A 104 -12.72 -8.34 8.23
CA LYS A 104 -11.73 -7.70 9.11
C LYS A 104 -12.36 -6.76 10.13
N THR A 105 -12.99 -5.68 9.65
CA THR A 105 -13.65 -4.67 10.48
C THR A 105 -14.72 -5.27 11.37
N SER A 106 -15.54 -6.19 10.83
CA SER A 106 -16.64 -6.81 11.60
C SER A 106 -16.13 -7.67 12.75
N LEU A 107 -15.04 -8.41 12.56
CA LEU A 107 -14.50 -9.31 13.58
C LEU A 107 -13.57 -8.59 14.57
N THR A 108 -12.56 -7.86 14.05
CA THR A 108 -11.49 -7.32 14.88
C THR A 108 -11.82 -5.97 15.50
N VAL A 109 -12.77 -5.23 14.93
CA VAL A 109 -13.19 -3.93 15.47
C VAL A 109 -14.59 -4.03 16.09
N GLN A 110 -15.63 -4.36 15.31
CA GLN A 110 -17.01 -4.32 15.80
C GLN A 110 -17.29 -5.40 16.85
N ALA A 111 -17.09 -6.68 16.51
CA ALA A 111 -17.40 -7.79 17.41
C ALA A 111 -16.49 -7.79 18.63
N PHE A 112 -15.18 -7.51 18.46
CA PHE A 112 -14.26 -7.50 19.59
C PHE A 112 -14.52 -6.32 20.54
N ALA A 113 -14.85 -5.14 20.01
CA ALA A 113 -15.24 -4.00 20.83
C ALA A 113 -16.57 -4.23 21.59
N LEU A 114 -17.56 -4.86 20.93
CA LEU A 114 -18.83 -5.26 21.57
C LEU A 114 -18.62 -6.30 22.67
N TRP A 115 -17.78 -7.31 22.43
CA TRP A 115 -17.47 -8.31 23.44
C TRP A 115 -16.76 -7.71 24.67
N ARG A 116 -15.84 -6.76 24.43
CA ARG A 116 -15.21 -5.98 25.51
C ARG A 116 -16.22 -5.10 26.25
N GLU A 117 -17.19 -4.51 25.54
CA GLU A 117 -18.27 -3.74 26.15
C GLU A 117 -19.13 -4.62 27.06
N VAL A 118 -19.63 -5.76 26.57
CA VAL A 118 -20.45 -6.71 27.37
C VAL A 118 -19.73 -7.14 28.64
N ARG A 119 -18.40 -7.32 28.56
CA ARG A 119 -17.56 -7.70 29.70
C ARG A 119 -17.10 -6.52 30.57
N ASN A 120 -17.44 -5.29 30.19
CA ASN A 120 -16.99 -4.07 30.85
C ASN A 120 -15.44 -3.97 30.94
N ALA A 121 -14.74 -4.44 29.91
CA ALA A 121 -13.28 -4.58 29.91
C ALA A 121 -12.53 -3.30 29.50
N LYS A 122 -13.20 -2.41 28.74
CA LYS A 122 -12.62 -1.14 28.27
C LYS A 122 -13.58 0.02 28.48
N HIS A 123 -13.04 1.18 28.85
CA HIS A 123 -13.85 2.33 29.28
C HIS A 123 -13.80 3.52 28.33
N ASN A 124 -12.79 3.62 27.49
CA ASN A 124 -12.64 4.70 26.53
C ASN A 124 -12.00 4.19 25.24
N THR A 125 -12.84 3.80 24.31
CA THR A 125 -12.46 3.22 23.02
C THR A 125 -12.43 4.30 21.94
N VAL A 126 -11.32 4.38 21.23
CA VAL A 126 -11.12 5.25 20.06
C VAL A 126 -11.11 4.38 18.80
N ILE A 127 -11.90 4.76 17.80
CA ILE A 127 -11.97 4.12 16.49
C ILE A 127 -11.52 5.11 15.43
N VAL A 128 -10.57 4.73 14.62
CA VAL A 128 -10.01 5.58 13.56
C VAL A 128 -10.05 4.84 12.23
N SER A 129 -10.53 5.49 11.19
CA SER A 129 -10.45 5.02 9.80
C SER A 129 -9.85 6.10 8.90
N ASP A 130 -9.63 5.83 7.61
CA ASP A 130 -9.13 6.82 6.64
C ASP A 130 -9.94 8.13 6.71
N THR A 131 -11.26 8.04 6.81
CA THR A 131 -12.16 9.19 6.99
C THR A 131 -12.99 9.06 8.26
N GLU A 132 -13.39 10.22 8.83
CA GLU A 132 -14.29 10.29 9.98
C GLU A 132 -15.63 9.58 9.69
N ASP A 133 -16.18 9.75 8.47
CA ASP A 133 -17.44 9.13 8.06
C ASP A 133 -17.38 7.58 8.03
N GLN A 134 -16.20 6.99 7.80
CA GLN A 134 -16.01 5.54 7.89
C GLN A 134 -15.95 5.08 9.35
N ALA A 135 -15.23 5.80 10.20
CA ALA A 135 -15.19 5.52 11.62
C ALA A 135 -16.57 5.71 12.29
N ASP A 136 -17.33 6.74 11.87
CA ASP A 136 -18.72 6.95 12.30
C ASP A 136 -19.62 5.76 11.97
N ALA A 137 -19.43 5.15 10.78
CA ALA A 137 -20.17 3.98 10.36
C ALA A 137 -19.92 2.76 11.28
N ILE A 138 -18.69 2.58 11.77
CA ILE A 138 -18.35 1.52 12.72
C ILE A 138 -19.04 1.77 14.07
N VAL A 139 -18.99 3.03 14.55
CA VAL A 139 -19.70 3.39 15.80
C VAL A 139 -21.21 3.20 15.64
N GLU A 140 -21.81 3.52 14.47
CA GLU A 140 -23.23 3.31 14.21
C GLU A 140 -23.59 1.80 14.20
N ALA A 141 -22.72 0.94 13.67
CA ALA A 141 -22.92 -0.50 13.74
C ALA A 141 -22.94 -0.99 15.20
N ILE A 142 -21.98 -0.57 16.02
CA ILE A 142 -21.94 -0.89 17.46
C ILE A 142 -23.21 -0.39 18.17
N LYS A 143 -23.67 0.83 17.86
CA LYS A 143 -24.93 1.37 18.39
C LYS A 143 -26.13 0.50 18.07
N THR A 144 -26.21 0.07 16.80
CA THR A 144 -27.31 -0.75 16.31
C THR A 144 -27.36 -2.08 17.05
N GLU A 145 -26.21 -2.73 17.24
CA GLU A 145 -26.14 -3.97 18.03
C GLU A 145 -26.60 -3.78 19.48
N LEU A 146 -26.15 -2.70 20.11
CA LEU A 146 -26.54 -2.41 21.51
C LEU A 146 -28.02 -2.02 21.66
N THR A 147 -28.67 -1.49 20.62
CA THR A 147 -30.09 -1.07 20.70
C THR A 147 -31.07 -2.08 20.13
N ASP A 148 -30.69 -2.80 19.08
CA ASP A 148 -31.65 -3.50 18.23
C ASP A 148 -31.39 -5.03 18.18
N ASN A 149 -30.30 -5.55 18.74
CA ASN A 149 -30.00 -6.97 18.74
C ASN A 149 -30.76 -7.70 19.87
N PRO A 150 -31.74 -8.57 19.54
CA PRO A 150 -32.60 -9.22 20.54
C PRO A 150 -31.85 -10.23 21.40
N ALA A 151 -30.81 -10.88 20.88
CA ALA A 151 -30.01 -11.84 21.64
C ALA A 151 -29.18 -11.14 22.73
N LEU A 152 -28.57 -9.99 22.39
CA LEU A 152 -27.88 -9.16 23.39
C LEU A 152 -28.83 -8.58 24.41
N GLN A 153 -30.02 -8.12 23.99
CA GLN A 153 -31.05 -7.60 24.90
C GLN A 153 -31.57 -8.68 25.87
N LEU A 154 -31.68 -9.92 25.39
CA LEU A 154 -32.14 -11.06 26.24
C LEU A 154 -31.13 -11.37 27.33
N ASP A 155 -29.86 -11.50 26.98
CA ASP A 155 -28.85 -11.99 27.91
C ASP A 155 -28.13 -10.86 28.67
N PHE A 156 -28.04 -9.66 28.12
CA PHE A 156 -27.31 -8.51 28.68
C PHE A 156 -28.14 -7.22 28.67
N PRO A 157 -29.37 -7.23 29.26
CA PRO A 157 -30.25 -6.06 29.21
C PRO A 157 -29.63 -4.82 29.88
N GLU A 158 -28.73 -5.01 30.85
CA GLU A 158 -28.03 -3.94 31.56
C GLU A 158 -27.01 -3.19 30.65
N VAL A 159 -26.48 -3.82 29.60
CA VAL A 159 -25.55 -3.25 28.65
C VAL A 159 -26.31 -2.58 27.50
N CYS A 160 -27.44 -3.18 27.11
CA CYS A 160 -28.19 -2.80 25.91
C CYS A 160 -29.04 -1.53 26.09
N GLY A 161 -29.24 -0.77 25.01
CA GLY A 161 -30.03 0.43 24.98
C GLY A 161 -29.18 1.71 24.94
N GLN A 162 -29.87 2.85 24.84
CA GLN A 162 -29.21 4.16 24.74
C GLN A 162 -28.59 4.57 26.09
N GLY A 163 -27.37 5.09 26.03
CA GLY A 163 -26.70 5.69 27.16
C GLY A 163 -26.82 7.23 27.18
N GLN A 164 -25.96 7.89 27.99
CA GLN A 164 -26.04 9.33 28.23
C GLN A 164 -25.70 10.18 27.00
N VAL A 165 -24.79 9.73 26.13
CA VAL A 165 -24.42 10.37 24.86
C VAL A 165 -24.71 9.35 23.76
N TRP A 166 -25.52 9.76 22.77
CA TRP A 166 -25.95 8.85 21.71
C TRP A 166 -26.06 9.58 20.37
N ARG A 167 -24.91 10.06 19.88
CA ARG A 167 -24.82 10.85 18.65
C ARG A 167 -23.98 10.13 17.59
N ILE A 168 -23.96 10.63 16.38
CA ILE A 168 -23.09 10.12 15.31
C ILE A 168 -21.64 10.28 15.77
N GLY A 169 -20.84 9.24 15.61
CA GLY A 169 -19.42 9.23 15.94
C GLY A 169 -19.05 9.26 17.41
N GLU A 170 -20.00 9.43 18.33
CA GLU A 170 -19.69 9.39 19.76
C GLU A 170 -20.86 8.84 20.57
N ILE A 171 -20.61 7.77 21.32
CA ILE A 171 -21.56 7.22 22.26
C ILE A 171 -20.94 7.02 23.65
N ARG A 172 -21.80 7.14 24.67
CA ARG A 172 -21.55 6.64 26.04
C ARG A 172 -22.62 5.62 26.34
N THR A 173 -22.19 4.37 26.54
CA THR A 173 -23.08 3.25 26.78
C THR A 173 -23.78 3.34 28.16
N ARG A 174 -24.69 2.41 28.46
CA ARG A 174 -25.32 2.32 29.77
C ARG A 174 -24.34 1.98 30.89
N GLN A 175 -23.25 1.29 30.55
CA GLN A 175 -22.13 1.05 31.47
C GLN A 175 -21.19 2.27 31.61
N ASN A 176 -21.57 3.40 31.01
CA ASN A 176 -20.76 4.63 30.97
C ASN A 176 -19.41 4.47 30.23
N ASN A 177 -19.26 3.48 29.33
CA ASN A 177 -18.09 3.37 28.46
C ASN A 177 -18.26 4.22 27.22
N GLN A 178 -17.16 4.80 26.71
CA GLN A 178 -17.17 5.68 25.54
C GLN A 178 -16.64 4.97 24.31
N PHE A 179 -17.32 5.17 23.18
CA PHE A 179 -16.80 4.91 21.85
C PHE A 179 -16.78 6.23 21.08
N LYS A 180 -15.64 6.54 20.45
CA LYS A 180 -15.49 7.79 19.70
C LYS A 180 -14.72 7.57 18.41
N ALA A 181 -15.32 8.06 17.32
CA ALA A 181 -14.80 7.97 15.96
C ALA A 181 -13.92 9.17 15.62
N TYR A 182 -12.91 8.93 14.78
CA TYR A 182 -12.01 9.94 14.22
C TYR A 182 -11.53 9.53 12.82
N GLY A 183 -11.23 10.51 12.00
CA GLY A 183 -10.51 10.30 10.73
C GLY A 183 -9.00 10.29 10.94
N ALA A 184 -8.29 9.61 10.05
CA ALA A 184 -6.83 9.57 10.06
C ALA A 184 -6.21 10.98 9.97
N GLY A 185 -5.15 11.21 10.74
CA GLY A 185 -4.46 12.50 10.79
C GLY A 185 -5.16 13.60 11.58
N GLN A 186 -6.33 13.33 12.17
CA GLN A 186 -7.01 14.30 13.03
C GLN A 186 -6.28 14.54 14.37
N GLY A 187 -6.58 15.67 14.99
CA GLY A 187 -6.04 16.07 16.30
C GLY A 187 -6.78 15.38 17.44
N ILE A 188 -6.45 14.12 17.74
CA ILE A 188 -7.06 13.35 18.83
C ILE A 188 -6.28 13.41 20.15
N ARG A 189 -5.24 14.24 20.23
CA ARG A 189 -4.56 14.51 21.50
C ARG A 189 -5.57 15.08 22.50
N GLY A 190 -5.77 14.36 23.62
CA GLY A 190 -6.75 14.74 24.63
C GLY A 190 -8.13 14.08 24.45
N ALA A 191 -8.23 13.02 23.64
CA ALA A 191 -9.40 12.15 23.62
C ALA A 191 -9.59 11.52 25.01
N LYS A 192 -10.28 12.24 25.89
CA LYS A 192 -10.57 11.81 27.27
C LYS A 192 -12.06 11.69 27.46
N LYS A 193 -12.47 10.76 28.29
CA LYS A 193 -13.79 10.67 28.88
C LYS A 193 -13.68 11.18 30.33
N GLY A 194 -13.91 12.47 30.58
CA GLY A 194 -13.56 13.08 31.84
C GLY A 194 -12.05 12.99 32.09
N GLU A 195 -11.64 12.25 33.12
CA GLU A 195 -10.22 12.02 33.44
C GLU A 195 -9.66 10.74 32.79
N VAL A 196 -10.51 9.86 32.26
CA VAL A 196 -10.11 8.56 31.68
C VAL A 196 -9.55 8.76 30.28
N ARG A 197 -8.29 8.39 30.07
CA ARG A 197 -7.66 8.35 28.77
C ARG A 197 -8.10 7.10 27.99
N PRO A 198 -7.88 7.05 26.64
CA PRO A 198 -8.14 5.85 25.87
C PRO A 198 -7.40 4.63 26.43
N ASP A 199 -8.12 3.52 26.53
CA ASP A 199 -7.62 2.19 26.95
C ASP A 199 -7.74 1.15 25.83
N ALA A 200 -8.42 1.51 24.72
CA ALA A 200 -8.43 0.76 23.47
C ALA A 200 -8.45 1.70 22.27
N VAL A 201 -7.63 1.41 21.25
CA VAL A 201 -7.59 2.13 19.98
C VAL A 201 -7.67 1.12 18.84
N TYR A 202 -8.63 1.31 17.95
CA TYR A 202 -8.79 0.53 16.73
C TYR A 202 -8.47 1.42 15.54
N LEU A 203 -7.52 1.01 14.72
CA LEU A 203 -7.13 1.63 13.47
C LEU A 203 -7.60 0.71 12.34
N ASP A 204 -8.62 1.13 11.59
CA ASP A 204 -9.26 0.33 10.55
C ASP A 204 -9.08 0.98 9.18
N ASP A 205 -8.39 0.29 8.27
CA ASP A 205 -8.12 0.72 6.90
C ASP A 205 -7.76 2.21 6.83
N LEU A 206 -6.63 2.62 7.46
CA LEU A 206 -6.19 4.03 7.54
C LEU A 206 -5.70 4.61 6.22
N GLU A 207 -5.43 3.77 5.24
CA GLU A 207 -4.85 4.15 3.96
C GLU A 207 -5.85 4.00 2.83
N ASN A 208 -5.71 4.84 1.82
CA ASN A 208 -6.43 4.78 0.56
C ASN A 208 -5.45 4.88 -0.63
N GLU A 209 -5.95 4.82 -1.86
CA GLU A 209 -5.16 4.90 -3.09
C GLU A 209 -4.24 6.12 -3.16
N LYS A 210 -4.64 7.28 -2.57
CA LYS A 210 -3.78 8.48 -2.53
C LYS A 210 -2.55 8.30 -1.64
N HIS A 211 -2.64 7.43 -0.65
CA HIS A 211 -1.48 7.10 0.19
C HIS A 211 -0.51 6.19 -0.57
N SER A 212 -1.00 5.23 -1.38
CA SER A 212 -0.13 4.40 -2.22
C SER A 212 0.67 5.24 -3.22
N GLU A 213 0.05 6.26 -3.82
CA GLU A 213 0.68 7.15 -4.79
C GLU A 213 1.64 8.21 -4.18
N ASN A 214 1.60 8.46 -2.86
CA ASN A 214 2.30 9.61 -2.27
C ASN A 214 3.04 9.28 -0.97
N ILE A 215 4.35 9.08 -1.10
CA ILE A 215 5.25 8.78 0.04
C ILE A 215 5.17 9.82 1.17
N ARG A 216 4.95 11.12 0.87
CA ARG A 216 4.86 12.17 1.90
C ARG A 216 3.60 12.03 2.73
N LEU A 217 2.50 11.54 2.13
CA LEU A 217 1.28 11.25 2.88
C LEU A 217 1.51 10.05 3.81
N ARG A 218 2.17 8.99 3.32
CA ARG A 218 2.56 7.84 4.15
C ARG A 218 3.48 8.24 5.30
N ASP A 219 4.51 9.04 5.03
CA ASP A 219 5.43 9.55 6.06
C ASP A 219 4.70 10.38 7.13
N LYS A 220 3.76 11.24 6.69
CA LYS A 220 2.94 12.04 7.60
C LYS A 220 2.04 11.17 8.49
N LEU A 221 1.41 10.16 7.89
CA LEU A 221 0.52 9.24 8.62
C LEU A 221 1.33 8.34 9.58
N THR A 222 2.48 7.82 9.16
CA THR A 222 3.40 7.07 10.02
C THR A 222 3.85 7.91 11.23
N LYS A 223 4.25 9.16 10.98
CA LYS A 223 4.63 10.09 12.05
C LYS A 223 3.46 10.38 13.00
N TRP A 224 2.25 10.50 12.46
CA TRP A 224 1.04 10.73 13.26
C TRP A 224 0.74 9.53 14.16
N ILE A 225 0.85 8.28 13.66
CA ILE A 225 0.71 7.08 14.49
C ILE A 225 1.72 7.12 15.65
N GLY A 226 3.01 7.36 15.36
CA GLY A 226 4.05 7.39 16.40
C GLY A 226 3.89 8.52 17.42
N SER A 227 3.45 9.71 16.98
CA SER A 227 3.42 10.91 17.83
C SER A 227 2.06 11.22 18.46
N VAL A 228 0.98 10.66 17.94
CA VAL A 228 -0.39 10.95 18.40
C VAL A 228 -1.10 9.69 18.90
N ILE A 229 -1.07 8.59 18.14
CA ILE A 229 -1.79 7.35 18.48
C ILE A 229 -1.08 6.59 19.59
N ASN A 230 0.20 6.26 19.42
CA ASN A 230 0.92 5.44 20.40
C ASN A 230 0.91 6.03 21.83
N PRO A 231 1.00 7.36 22.04
CA PRO A 231 0.94 7.94 23.37
C PRO A 231 -0.47 8.28 23.88
N LEU A 232 -1.57 7.80 23.25
CA LEU A 232 -2.95 8.12 23.69
C LEU A 232 -3.27 7.60 25.08
N GLY A 233 -2.74 6.47 25.48
CA GLY A 233 -2.86 5.94 26.83
C GLY A 233 -2.28 6.88 27.88
N GLY A 234 -2.63 6.67 29.11
CA GLY A 234 -2.06 7.38 30.27
C GLY A 234 -0.70 6.81 30.68
N ALA A 235 0.10 7.60 31.38
CA ALA A 235 1.31 7.07 32.00
C ALA A 235 0.95 5.95 32.99
N GLY A 236 1.51 4.76 32.79
CA GLY A 236 1.23 3.58 33.60
C GLY A 236 -0.15 2.93 33.40
N ALA A 237 -0.94 3.39 32.41
CA ALA A 237 -2.22 2.80 32.07
C ALA A 237 -2.11 1.95 30.79
N LYS A 238 -2.75 0.77 30.80
CA LYS A 238 -2.84 -0.08 29.61
C LYS A 238 -3.70 0.57 28.54
N CYS A 239 -3.19 0.64 27.32
CA CYS A 239 -3.93 1.06 26.14
C CYS A 239 -3.54 0.15 24.96
N ASP A 240 -4.44 -0.73 24.57
CA ASP A 240 -4.20 -1.62 23.45
C ASP A 240 -4.49 -0.90 22.13
N ILE A 241 -3.59 -1.06 21.15
CA ILE A 241 -3.74 -0.50 19.80
C ILE A 241 -3.77 -1.65 18.81
N LEU A 242 -4.88 -1.78 18.09
CA LEU A 242 -5.08 -2.77 17.04
C LEU A 242 -5.17 -2.05 15.70
N TYR A 243 -4.20 -2.27 14.83
CA TYR A 243 -4.22 -1.77 13.45
C TYR A 243 -4.52 -2.91 12.49
N VAL A 244 -5.66 -2.87 11.84
CA VAL A 244 -6.10 -3.85 10.83
C VAL A 244 -6.32 -3.16 9.48
N GLY A 245 -5.91 -3.82 8.40
CA GLY A 245 -6.07 -3.27 7.06
C GLY A 245 -5.58 -4.20 5.96
N THR A 246 -5.44 -3.61 4.77
CA THR A 246 -4.88 -4.25 3.58
C THR A 246 -3.60 -3.52 3.19
N ILE A 247 -2.59 -4.23 2.71
CA ILE A 247 -1.32 -3.64 2.23
C ILE A 247 -1.51 -3.18 0.78
N LEU A 248 -1.61 -1.87 0.57
CA LEU A 248 -1.90 -1.28 -0.74
C LEU A 248 -0.65 -1.10 -1.61
N CYS A 249 0.52 -0.85 -1.00
CA CYS A 249 1.82 -0.75 -1.69
C CYS A 249 2.93 -1.27 -0.78
N LEU A 250 4.12 -1.57 -1.35
CA LEU A 250 5.26 -2.16 -0.62
C LEU A 250 5.73 -1.33 0.59
N ASP A 251 5.61 0.00 0.50
CA ASP A 251 5.97 0.94 1.57
C ASP A 251 4.73 1.57 2.22
N SER A 252 3.58 0.88 2.24
CA SER A 252 2.38 1.34 2.93
C SER A 252 2.60 1.49 4.44
N VAL A 253 1.80 2.32 5.10
CA VAL A 253 1.94 2.58 6.54
C VAL A 253 1.74 1.29 7.34
N LEU A 254 0.76 0.46 6.93
CA LEU A 254 0.57 -0.85 7.55
C LEU A 254 1.81 -1.75 7.33
N ALA A 255 2.39 -1.78 6.12
CA ALA A 255 3.61 -2.56 5.86
C ALA A 255 4.80 -2.09 6.73
N ARG A 256 4.93 -0.77 6.96
CA ARG A 256 5.95 -0.21 7.88
C ARG A 256 5.69 -0.63 9.33
N VAL A 257 4.42 -0.62 9.77
CA VAL A 257 4.02 -1.08 11.11
C VAL A 257 4.35 -2.56 11.28
N LEU A 258 4.04 -3.39 10.28
CA LEU A 258 4.35 -4.83 10.33
C LEU A 258 5.85 -5.15 10.38
N LYS A 259 6.69 -4.26 9.89
CA LYS A 259 8.17 -4.37 9.98
C LYS A 259 8.74 -3.83 11.29
N ASN A 260 7.94 -3.11 12.08
CA ASN A 260 8.40 -2.51 13.33
C ASN A 260 8.47 -3.58 14.44
N PRO A 261 9.64 -3.84 15.05
CA PRO A 261 9.80 -4.91 16.03
C PRO A 261 9.01 -4.70 17.34
N PHE A 262 8.52 -3.50 17.60
CA PHE A 262 7.69 -3.18 18.76
C PHE A 262 6.20 -3.50 18.56
N TRP A 263 5.81 -3.86 17.33
CA TRP A 263 4.45 -4.28 17.01
C TRP A 263 4.41 -5.81 16.86
N ARG A 264 3.44 -6.45 17.48
CA ARG A 264 3.07 -7.84 17.14
C ARG A 264 2.48 -7.78 15.74
N SER A 265 3.00 -8.57 14.81
CA SER A 265 2.69 -8.42 13.40
C SER A 265 2.25 -9.74 12.80
N VAL A 266 1.13 -9.71 12.06
CA VAL A 266 0.64 -10.86 11.32
C VAL A 266 0.13 -10.43 9.94
N ARG A 267 0.36 -11.29 8.94
CA ARG A 267 -0.10 -11.08 7.57
C ARG A 267 -0.74 -12.35 7.03
N PHE A 268 -1.92 -12.20 6.44
CA PHE A 268 -2.69 -13.28 5.83
C PHE A 268 -2.80 -13.05 4.33
N SER A 269 -2.65 -14.14 3.57
CA SER A 269 -2.84 -14.20 2.13
C SER A 269 -4.01 -15.12 1.82
N ALA A 270 -4.81 -14.79 0.80
CA ALA A 270 -5.93 -15.62 0.40
C ALA A 270 -5.48 -16.97 -0.18
N ILE A 271 -4.38 -16.98 -0.93
CA ILE A 271 -3.68 -18.21 -1.36
C ILE A 271 -2.45 -18.34 -0.47
N MET A 272 -2.42 -19.37 0.37
CA MET A 272 -1.33 -19.66 1.29
C MET A 272 -0.21 -20.46 0.61
N LYS A 273 -0.59 -21.38 -0.26
CA LYS A 273 0.34 -22.11 -1.13
C LYS A 273 -0.20 -22.10 -2.55
N TRP A 274 0.64 -21.72 -3.48
CA TRP A 274 0.32 -21.73 -4.90
C TRP A 274 0.34 -23.18 -5.44
N PRO A 275 -0.49 -23.49 -6.44
CA PRO A 275 -0.46 -24.81 -7.07
C PRO A 275 0.86 -25.06 -7.80
N VAL A 276 1.25 -26.32 -7.89
CA VAL A 276 2.49 -26.73 -8.57
C VAL A 276 2.40 -26.44 -10.08
N ASN A 277 1.24 -26.67 -10.67
CA ASN A 277 1.03 -26.58 -12.12
C ASN A 277 0.46 -25.21 -12.53
N MET A 278 1.24 -24.15 -12.36
CA MET A 278 0.82 -22.78 -12.74
C MET A 278 0.61 -22.63 -14.25
N ASP A 279 1.27 -23.42 -15.09
CA ASP A 279 1.09 -23.40 -16.54
C ASP A 279 -0.35 -23.74 -16.95
N LEU A 280 -1.00 -24.69 -16.27
CA LEU A 280 -2.41 -25.00 -16.49
C LEU A 280 -3.33 -23.83 -16.11
N TRP A 281 -2.96 -23.07 -15.10
CA TRP A 281 -3.69 -21.85 -14.72
C TRP A 281 -3.46 -20.72 -15.73
N ALA A 282 -2.28 -20.60 -16.32
CA ALA A 282 -2.01 -19.63 -17.38
C ALA A 282 -2.84 -19.96 -18.64
N GLU A 283 -2.93 -21.25 -19.03
CA GLU A 283 -3.78 -21.69 -20.13
C GLU A 283 -5.28 -21.46 -19.83
N TRP A 284 -5.72 -21.79 -18.62
CA TRP A 284 -7.08 -21.50 -18.16
C TRP A 284 -7.41 -20.00 -18.24
N GLU A 285 -6.49 -19.14 -17.80
CA GLU A 285 -6.66 -17.68 -17.83
C GLU A 285 -6.73 -17.17 -19.27
N ASN A 286 -5.90 -17.72 -20.17
CA ASN A 286 -5.95 -17.41 -21.60
C ASN A 286 -7.33 -17.75 -22.21
N ILE A 287 -7.86 -18.95 -21.94
CA ILE A 287 -9.21 -19.34 -22.36
C ILE A 287 -10.27 -18.40 -21.78
N TYR A 288 -10.18 -18.08 -20.49
CA TYR A 288 -11.14 -17.23 -19.79
C TYR A 288 -11.18 -15.81 -20.32
N ARG A 289 -10.02 -15.23 -20.71
CA ARG A 289 -9.90 -13.84 -21.19
C ARG A 289 -10.17 -13.70 -22.69
N ASN A 290 -9.67 -14.63 -23.50
CA ASN A 290 -9.58 -14.48 -24.96
C ASN A 290 -10.69 -15.20 -25.75
N THR A 291 -11.45 -16.08 -25.13
CA THR A 291 -12.65 -16.66 -25.77
C THR A 291 -13.75 -15.60 -25.87
N PRO A 292 -14.53 -15.54 -26.97
CA PRO A 292 -15.65 -14.60 -27.09
C PRO A 292 -16.63 -14.68 -25.93
N LYS A 293 -17.08 -13.52 -25.44
CA LYS A 293 -17.97 -13.42 -24.25
C LYS A 293 -19.45 -13.73 -24.58
N GLU A 294 -19.78 -13.87 -25.84
CA GLU A 294 -21.14 -14.13 -26.31
C GLU A 294 -21.69 -15.40 -25.64
N ASN A 295 -22.90 -15.30 -25.10
CA ASN A 295 -23.56 -16.39 -24.37
C ASN A 295 -22.70 -17.02 -23.24
N ARG A 296 -21.76 -16.26 -22.66
CA ARG A 296 -20.81 -16.73 -21.64
C ARG A 296 -19.95 -17.92 -22.13
N ALA A 297 -19.59 -17.95 -23.40
CA ALA A 297 -18.80 -19.04 -23.99
C ALA A 297 -17.43 -19.15 -23.32
N ASN A 298 -16.79 -18.02 -22.99
CA ASN A 298 -15.54 -17.98 -22.26
C ASN A 298 -15.61 -18.65 -20.88
N GLU A 299 -16.67 -18.38 -20.11
CA GLU A 299 -16.85 -19.00 -18.79
C GLU A 299 -17.09 -20.51 -18.91
N LYS A 300 -17.89 -20.94 -19.90
CA LYS A 300 -18.16 -22.36 -20.16
C LYS A 300 -16.90 -23.12 -20.60
N ALA A 301 -16.13 -22.54 -21.53
CA ALA A 301 -14.88 -23.13 -21.99
C ALA A 301 -13.84 -23.24 -20.87
N ALA A 302 -13.65 -22.18 -20.10
CA ALA A 302 -12.75 -22.17 -18.96
C ALA A 302 -13.19 -23.15 -17.87
N GLN A 303 -14.49 -23.27 -17.61
CA GLN A 303 -15.02 -24.25 -16.66
C GLN A 303 -14.79 -25.69 -17.13
N ALA A 304 -15.03 -25.98 -18.42
CA ALA A 304 -14.76 -27.31 -18.99
C ALA A 304 -13.27 -27.68 -18.90
N PHE A 305 -12.38 -26.73 -19.20
CA PHE A 305 -10.93 -26.92 -19.04
C PHE A 305 -10.54 -27.20 -17.58
N TYR A 306 -11.11 -26.42 -16.64
CA TYR A 306 -10.86 -26.65 -15.22
C TYR A 306 -11.33 -28.02 -14.75
N GLU A 307 -12.55 -28.45 -15.11
CA GLU A 307 -13.07 -29.78 -14.70
C GLU A 307 -12.22 -30.93 -15.28
N ALA A 308 -11.73 -30.77 -16.51
CA ALA A 308 -10.87 -31.78 -17.14
C ALA A 308 -9.50 -31.91 -16.47
N ASN A 309 -8.96 -30.83 -15.90
CA ASN A 309 -7.61 -30.76 -15.31
C ASN A 309 -7.61 -30.53 -13.80
N LYS A 310 -8.76 -30.59 -13.13
CA LYS A 310 -8.98 -30.12 -11.75
C LYS A 310 -7.97 -30.67 -10.75
N ALA A 311 -7.68 -31.97 -10.80
CA ALA A 311 -6.74 -32.59 -9.84
C ALA A 311 -5.34 -32.00 -9.97
N ALA A 312 -4.83 -31.85 -11.19
CA ALA A 312 -3.51 -31.30 -11.47
C ALA A 312 -3.47 -29.78 -11.16
N MET A 313 -4.56 -29.05 -11.46
CA MET A 313 -4.65 -27.59 -11.19
C MET A 313 -4.73 -27.25 -9.69
N LEU A 314 -5.19 -28.17 -8.86
CA LEU A 314 -5.28 -27.97 -7.42
C LEU A 314 -4.09 -28.55 -6.65
N GLU A 315 -3.24 -29.33 -7.30
CA GLU A 315 -2.11 -30.01 -6.67
C GLU A 315 -1.19 -29.03 -5.93
N GLY A 316 -0.92 -29.31 -4.65
CA GLY A 316 -0.05 -28.51 -3.79
C GLY A 316 -0.64 -27.18 -3.31
N SER A 317 -1.82 -26.80 -3.78
CA SER A 317 -2.44 -25.52 -3.39
C SER A 317 -3.10 -25.56 -2.03
N GLU A 318 -3.05 -24.41 -1.33
CA GLU A 318 -3.73 -24.20 -0.05
C GLU A 318 -4.32 -22.78 -0.03
N VAL A 319 -5.59 -22.65 0.33
CA VAL A 319 -6.29 -21.36 0.46
C VAL A 319 -6.61 -21.05 1.92
N SER A 320 -6.59 -19.78 2.29
CA SER A 320 -6.92 -19.33 3.66
C SER A 320 -8.35 -19.68 4.06
N TRP A 321 -9.28 -19.70 3.12
CA TRP A 321 -10.70 -19.90 3.41
C TRP A 321 -11.38 -20.81 2.39
N SER A 322 -11.92 -21.94 2.85
CA SER A 322 -12.61 -22.91 1.98
C SER A 322 -13.86 -22.32 1.26
N LYS A 323 -14.51 -21.31 1.84
CA LYS A 323 -15.62 -20.56 1.21
C LYS A 323 -15.18 -19.79 -0.03
N ARG A 324 -13.87 -19.50 -0.16
CA ARG A 324 -13.26 -18.85 -1.30
C ARG A 324 -12.23 -19.79 -1.94
N PRO A 325 -12.69 -20.82 -2.69
CA PRO A 325 -11.82 -21.82 -3.28
C PRO A 325 -10.86 -21.20 -4.32
N LEU A 326 -9.76 -21.90 -4.63
CA LEU A 326 -8.72 -21.41 -5.54
C LEU A 326 -9.28 -20.93 -6.88
N LEU A 327 -10.23 -21.67 -7.49
CA LEU A 327 -10.88 -21.25 -8.74
C LEU A 327 -11.55 -19.88 -8.63
N ALA A 328 -12.20 -19.58 -7.49
CA ALA A 328 -12.82 -18.28 -7.28
C ALA A 328 -11.76 -17.16 -7.18
N LEU A 329 -10.65 -17.43 -6.49
CA LEU A 329 -9.52 -16.52 -6.38
C LEU A 329 -8.85 -16.27 -7.74
N MET A 330 -8.64 -17.32 -8.53
CA MET A 330 -8.05 -17.20 -9.87
C MET A 330 -8.99 -16.47 -10.85
N LYS A 331 -10.32 -16.60 -10.71
CA LYS A 331 -11.29 -15.77 -11.46
C LYS A 331 -11.17 -14.29 -11.12
N ILE A 332 -10.97 -13.96 -9.83
CA ILE A 332 -10.75 -12.57 -9.39
C ILE A 332 -9.42 -12.05 -9.98
N ARG A 333 -8.34 -12.83 -9.87
CA ARG A 333 -7.03 -12.48 -10.44
C ARG A 333 -7.11 -12.21 -11.95
N ALA A 334 -7.80 -13.08 -12.68
CA ALA A 334 -7.99 -12.92 -14.12
C ALA A 334 -8.85 -11.68 -14.48
N ARG A 335 -9.86 -11.34 -13.66
CA ARG A 335 -10.76 -10.21 -13.88
C ARG A 335 -10.11 -8.87 -13.55
N ASP A 336 -9.48 -8.77 -12.38
CA ASP A 336 -9.04 -7.50 -11.78
C ASP A 336 -7.55 -7.22 -12.06
N GLY A 337 -6.81 -8.22 -12.55
CA GLY A 337 -5.38 -8.15 -12.80
C GLY A 337 -4.53 -8.59 -11.60
N ILE A 338 -3.28 -8.96 -11.89
CA ILE A 338 -2.37 -9.54 -10.90
C ILE A 338 -2.00 -8.54 -9.81
N HIS A 339 -1.79 -7.27 -10.17
CA HIS A 339 -1.43 -6.22 -9.22
C HIS A 339 -2.52 -6.00 -8.17
N VAL A 340 -3.76 -5.76 -8.60
CA VAL A 340 -4.92 -5.61 -7.69
C VAL A 340 -5.10 -6.85 -6.82
N PHE A 341 -4.96 -8.04 -7.42
CA PHE A 341 -5.07 -9.30 -6.69
C PHE A 341 -3.99 -9.43 -5.61
N ASN A 342 -2.75 -9.09 -5.95
CA ASN A 342 -1.63 -9.17 -5.01
C ASN A 342 -1.79 -8.18 -3.85
N CYS A 343 -2.25 -6.96 -4.09
CA CYS A 343 -2.54 -5.99 -3.03
C CYS A 343 -3.70 -6.44 -2.14
N GLU A 344 -4.85 -6.67 -2.74
CA GLU A 344 -6.11 -6.81 -2.01
C GLU A 344 -6.32 -8.21 -1.40
N TYR A 345 -5.77 -9.25 -2.02
CA TYR A 345 -6.00 -10.63 -1.59
C TYR A 345 -4.77 -11.33 -1.05
N GLN A 346 -3.57 -10.96 -1.52
CA GLN A 346 -2.32 -11.56 -1.05
C GLN A 346 -1.59 -10.71 -0.01
N ASN A 347 -1.95 -9.43 0.16
CA ASN A 347 -1.20 -8.48 0.96
C ASN A 347 0.30 -8.42 0.57
N GLN A 348 0.58 -8.66 -0.72
CA GLN A 348 1.90 -8.69 -1.33
C GLN A 348 1.86 -7.79 -2.58
N PRO A 349 1.81 -6.46 -2.41
CA PRO A 349 1.83 -5.54 -3.53
C PRO A 349 3.10 -5.72 -4.35
N GLY A 350 3.01 -5.51 -5.66
CA GLY A 350 4.04 -5.85 -6.64
C GLY A 350 3.89 -7.29 -7.15
N ASN A 351 4.55 -7.57 -8.26
CA ASN A 351 4.68 -8.94 -8.78
C ASN A 351 6.14 -9.37 -8.60
N PRO A 352 6.48 -10.20 -7.57
CA PRO A 352 7.85 -10.63 -7.36
C PRO A 352 8.47 -11.34 -8.56
N GLU A 353 7.65 -12.01 -9.39
CA GLU A 353 8.13 -12.74 -10.58
C GLU A 353 8.55 -11.80 -11.72
N ASN A 354 7.96 -10.60 -11.79
CA ASN A 354 8.24 -9.59 -12.81
C ASN A 354 9.13 -8.44 -12.31
N ALA A 355 9.46 -8.41 -11.04
CA ALA A 355 10.23 -7.31 -10.43
C ALA A 355 11.72 -7.39 -10.79
N ILE A 356 12.06 -6.89 -11.97
CA ILE A 356 13.37 -7.04 -12.64
C ILE A 356 14.54 -6.52 -11.80
N PHE A 357 14.32 -5.51 -10.97
CA PHE A 357 15.36 -4.87 -10.15
C PHE A 357 15.33 -5.26 -8.68
N ALA A 358 14.25 -5.84 -8.17
CA ALA A 358 14.01 -6.02 -6.73
C ALA A 358 15.16 -6.73 -6.00
N ASP A 359 15.70 -7.81 -6.59
CA ASP A 359 16.75 -8.64 -5.99
C ASP A 359 18.10 -7.91 -5.86
N TYR A 360 18.32 -6.87 -6.66
CA TYR A 360 19.59 -6.14 -6.73
C TYR A 360 19.60 -4.87 -5.89
N LEU A 361 18.42 -4.31 -5.57
CA LEU A 361 18.30 -3.02 -4.90
C LEU A 361 18.87 -3.02 -3.48
N ASP A 362 18.78 -4.14 -2.76
CA ASP A 362 19.29 -4.21 -1.39
C ASP A 362 20.82 -4.14 -1.32
N ASN A 363 21.52 -4.41 -2.45
CA ASN A 363 22.98 -4.38 -2.56
C ASN A 363 23.50 -3.18 -3.37
N CYS A 364 22.63 -2.26 -3.82
CA CYS A 364 23.03 -1.15 -4.68
C CYS A 364 23.34 0.16 -3.92
N TYR A 365 23.31 0.18 -2.60
CA TYR A 365 23.52 1.40 -1.83
C TYR A 365 24.99 1.75 -1.66
N TYR A 366 25.28 3.07 -1.64
CA TYR A 366 26.60 3.59 -1.28
C TYR A 366 26.52 4.53 -0.08
N ARG A 367 27.64 4.66 0.65
CA ARG A 367 27.74 5.52 1.85
C ARG A 367 28.63 6.74 1.64
N ALA A 368 29.58 6.65 0.74
CA ALA A 368 30.52 7.71 0.44
C ALA A 368 30.69 7.84 -1.08
N LEU A 369 30.63 9.06 -1.57
CA LEU A 369 30.86 9.35 -2.98
C LEU A 369 32.36 9.45 -3.26
N PRO A 370 32.91 8.77 -4.28
CA PRO A 370 34.31 8.97 -4.71
C PRO A 370 34.58 10.40 -5.14
N HIS A 371 35.82 10.87 -5.00
CA HIS A 371 36.21 12.24 -5.35
C HIS A 371 36.42 12.42 -6.87
N ASP A 372 36.69 11.33 -7.61
CA ASP A 372 37.05 11.30 -9.03
C ASP A 372 35.86 11.00 -9.94
N VAL A 373 34.72 11.66 -9.71
CA VAL A 373 33.51 11.48 -10.50
C VAL A 373 33.27 12.64 -11.45
N VAL A 374 32.69 12.33 -12.63
CA VAL A 374 32.17 13.30 -13.59
C VAL A 374 30.66 13.31 -13.52
N TYR A 375 30.07 14.48 -13.32
CA TYR A 375 28.62 14.61 -13.18
C TYR A 375 27.89 14.72 -14.49
N PHE A 376 26.75 14.03 -14.59
CA PHE A 376 25.78 14.06 -15.67
C PHE A 376 24.38 14.28 -15.10
N GLY A 377 23.49 14.85 -15.92
CA GLY A 377 22.10 15.03 -15.56
C GLY A 377 21.15 14.43 -16.59
N ALA A 378 19.99 13.97 -16.14
CA ALA A 378 18.88 13.52 -16.98
C ALA A 378 17.58 14.14 -16.51
N VAL A 379 16.74 14.53 -17.47
CA VAL A 379 15.42 15.11 -17.22
C VAL A 379 14.38 14.42 -18.09
N ASP A 380 13.38 13.83 -17.43
CA ASP A 380 12.12 13.46 -18.06
C ASP A 380 11.08 14.53 -17.67
N PRO A 381 10.80 15.50 -18.56
CA PRO A 381 9.87 16.56 -18.26
C PRO A 381 8.46 16.10 -18.58
N SER A 382 7.67 15.68 -17.61
CA SER A 382 6.24 15.52 -17.83
C SER A 382 5.62 16.90 -18.05
N LEU A 383 5.23 17.20 -19.27
CA LEU A 383 4.54 18.44 -19.64
C LEU A 383 3.03 18.24 -19.39
N GLY A 384 2.63 18.24 -18.13
CA GLY A 384 1.28 17.94 -17.72
C GLY A 384 0.21 18.80 -18.38
N LYS A 385 -0.72 18.18 -19.09
CA LYS A 385 -2.06 18.76 -19.28
C LYS A 385 -2.67 18.93 -17.90
N GLN A 386 -3.16 20.13 -17.56
CA GLN A 386 -3.90 20.35 -16.31
C GLN A 386 -5.07 19.36 -16.24
N GLY A 387 -4.95 18.32 -15.38
CA GLY A 387 -5.97 17.30 -15.18
C GLY A 387 -5.60 16.31 -14.09
N LYS A 388 -6.57 15.62 -13.53
CA LYS A 388 -6.35 14.43 -12.69
C LYS A 388 -5.66 13.35 -13.55
N GLY A 389 -4.41 13.02 -13.26
CA GLY A 389 -3.66 11.97 -13.95
C GLY A 389 -2.41 12.45 -14.72
N THR A 390 -1.79 13.58 -14.36
CA THR A 390 -0.51 14.00 -14.94
C THR A 390 0.64 13.24 -14.29
N ASP A 391 1.52 12.67 -15.12
CA ASP A 391 2.73 11.98 -14.68
C ASP A 391 3.69 12.92 -13.95
N PRO A 392 4.48 12.44 -13.00
CA PRO A 392 5.52 13.23 -12.35
C PRO A 392 6.66 13.53 -13.35
N SER A 393 7.38 14.62 -13.15
CA SER A 393 8.65 14.87 -13.83
C SER A 393 9.80 14.28 -13.01
N ALA A 394 10.79 13.68 -13.69
CA ALA A 394 11.98 13.16 -13.05
C ALA A 394 13.21 13.99 -13.43
N ILE A 395 14.00 14.41 -12.42
CA ILE A 395 15.32 15.03 -12.59
C ILE A 395 16.32 14.21 -11.79
N LEU A 396 17.29 13.63 -12.47
CA LEU A 396 18.36 12.85 -11.88
C LEU A 396 19.72 13.48 -12.16
N VAL A 397 20.62 13.41 -11.16
CA VAL A 397 22.05 13.72 -11.32
C VAL A 397 22.86 12.54 -10.83
N GLY A 398 23.88 12.15 -11.58
CA GLY A 398 24.79 11.07 -11.23
C GLY A 398 26.24 11.44 -11.43
N GLY A 399 27.10 11.03 -10.50
CA GLY A 399 28.54 11.07 -10.60
C GLY A 399 29.07 9.75 -11.18
N TYR A 400 29.67 9.78 -12.35
CA TYR A 400 30.25 8.60 -12.99
C TYR A 400 31.74 8.51 -12.74
N GLN A 401 32.16 7.41 -12.09
CA GLN A 401 33.57 7.12 -11.85
C GLN A 401 34.17 6.35 -13.02
N ARG A 402 35.04 7.00 -13.79
CA ARG A 402 35.65 6.40 -14.99
C ARG A 402 36.48 5.16 -14.69
N ALA A 403 37.19 5.16 -13.57
CA ALA A 403 38.10 4.08 -13.20
C ALA A 403 37.38 2.74 -12.96
N THR A 404 36.15 2.77 -12.43
CA THR A 404 35.37 1.57 -12.08
C THR A 404 34.19 1.33 -13.01
N GLY A 405 33.83 2.31 -13.85
CA GLY A 405 32.62 2.26 -14.68
C GLY A 405 31.32 2.41 -13.85
N THR A 406 31.39 2.96 -12.64
CA THR A 406 30.27 2.99 -11.71
C THR A 406 29.57 4.35 -11.71
N LEU A 407 28.25 4.35 -11.81
CA LEU A 407 27.38 5.52 -11.69
C LEU A 407 26.83 5.61 -10.25
N PHE A 408 27.09 6.72 -9.59
CA PHE A 408 26.54 7.04 -8.26
C PHE A 408 25.44 8.09 -8.44
N VAL A 409 24.18 7.72 -8.23
CA VAL A 409 23.05 8.67 -8.32
C VAL A 409 23.07 9.55 -7.07
N VAL A 410 23.40 10.84 -7.25
CA VAL A 410 23.53 11.81 -6.15
C VAL A 410 22.26 12.62 -5.93
N GLU A 411 21.41 12.77 -6.96
CA GLU A 411 20.11 13.44 -6.86
C GLU A 411 19.06 12.63 -7.64
N ALA A 412 17.88 12.41 -7.04
CA ALA A 412 16.72 11.83 -7.69
C ALA A 412 15.47 12.61 -7.24
N SER A 413 15.07 13.60 -8.04
CA SER A 413 13.94 14.46 -7.74
C SER A 413 12.77 14.12 -8.66
N ILE A 414 11.87 13.26 -8.17
CA ILE A 414 10.69 12.80 -8.89
C ILE A 414 9.45 13.37 -8.21
N LYS A 415 8.72 14.27 -8.89
CA LYS A 415 7.54 14.94 -8.33
C LYS A 415 6.74 15.68 -9.41
N LYS A 416 5.46 15.89 -9.18
CA LYS A 416 4.61 16.72 -10.05
C LYS A 416 5.01 18.20 -9.91
N ARG A 417 5.34 18.85 -11.03
CA ARG A 417 5.71 20.27 -11.07
C ARG A 417 5.45 20.87 -12.45
N VAL A 418 5.26 22.19 -12.48
CA VAL A 418 5.12 22.93 -13.74
C VAL A 418 6.47 23.10 -14.44
N PRO A 419 6.52 23.27 -15.77
CA PRO A 419 7.76 23.34 -16.53
C PRO A 419 8.75 24.40 -16.04
N SER A 420 8.27 25.56 -15.62
CA SER A 420 9.13 26.62 -15.06
C SER A 420 9.89 26.19 -13.79
N LEU A 421 9.28 25.37 -12.94
CA LEU A 421 9.95 24.83 -11.75
C LEU A 421 10.95 23.75 -12.11
N ILE A 422 10.71 22.97 -13.17
CA ILE A 422 11.69 21.99 -13.67
C ILE A 422 12.95 22.74 -14.14
N ILE A 423 12.78 23.82 -14.91
CA ILE A 423 13.88 24.70 -15.38
C ILE A 423 14.70 25.25 -14.20
N GLN A 424 14.03 25.79 -13.17
CA GLN A 424 14.71 26.33 -12.01
C GLN A 424 15.49 25.26 -11.23
N ASP A 425 14.90 24.07 -11.05
CA ASP A 425 15.57 22.95 -10.39
C ASP A 425 16.81 22.49 -11.17
N VAL A 426 16.75 22.38 -12.50
CA VAL A 426 17.90 22.01 -13.34
C VAL A 426 19.01 23.08 -13.25
N ILE A 427 18.68 24.36 -13.31
CA ILE A 427 19.67 25.45 -13.18
C ILE A 427 20.35 25.41 -11.80
N ARG A 428 19.59 25.18 -10.74
CA ARG A 428 20.11 25.02 -9.38
C ARG A 428 21.09 23.86 -9.27
N LEU A 429 20.70 22.69 -9.81
CA LEU A 429 21.54 21.49 -9.80
C LEU A 429 22.78 21.63 -10.67
N GLN A 430 22.68 22.34 -11.82
CA GLN A 430 23.84 22.66 -12.63
C GLN A 430 24.85 23.53 -11.88
N LYS A 431 24.40 24.54 -11.13
CA LYS A 431 25.27 25.37 -10.30
C LYS A 431 25.91 24.58 -9.16
N GLN A 432 25.22 23.58 -8.64
CA GLN A 432 25.69 22.75 -7.53
C GLN A 432 26.69 21.68 -7.97
N TYR A 433 26.43 20.98 -9.07
CA TYR A 433 27.21 19.81 -9.47
C TYR A 433 28.11 20.06 -10.69
N GLY A 434 27.84 21.08 -11.50
CA GLY A 434 28.64 21.34 -12.70
C GLY A 434 28.58 20.21 -13.72
N CYS A 435 27.38 19.68 -14.00
CA CYS A 435 27.20 18.55 -14.91
C CYS A 435 27.82 18.82 -16.28
N LEU A 436 28.59 17.85 -16.78
CA LEU A 436 29.24 17.91 -18.11
C LEU A 436 28.21 17.96 -19.25
N LEU A 437 27.11 17.21 -19.07
CA LEU A 437 26.01 17.15 -20.03
C LEU A 437 24.70 16.82 -19.33
N TRP A 438 23.63 17.47 -19.77
CA TRP A 438 22.26 17.15 -19.44
C TRP A 438 21.56 16.52 -20.64
N VAL A 439 20.90 15.37 -20.44
CA VAL A 439 19.99 14.79 -21.42
C VAL A 439 18.56 15.08 -21.05
N ILE A 440 17.77 15.46 -22.04
CA ILE A 440 16.35 15.80 -21.88
C ILE A 440 15.58 14.97 -22.90
N GLU A 441 14.58 14.20 -22.43
CA GLU A 441 13.69 13.50 -23.34
C GLU A 441 12.94 14.51 -24.24
N THR A 442 12.97 14.32 -25.56
CA THR A 442 12.33 15.23 -26.51
C THR A 442 11.30 14.48 -27.36
N VAL A 443 10.01 14.55 -26.95
CA VAL A 443 8.86 14.13 -27.75
C VAL A 443 8.01 15.35 -28.03
N GLN A 444 7.65 15.61 -29.29
CA GLN A 444 6.83 16.66 -29.92
C GLN A 444 6.79 18.09 -29.31
N PHE A 445 6.72 18.30 -28.00
CA PHE A 445 6.66 19.63 -27.33
C PHE A 445 7.93 19.98 -26.53
N GLN A 446 8.86 19.08 -26.41
CA GLN A 446 9.99 19.18 -25.49
C GLN A 446 11.24 19.86 -26.12
N GLU A 447 11.28 20.06 -27.43
CA GLU A 447 12.31 20.90 -28.05
C GLU A 447 12.21 22.34 -27.55
N PHE A 448 11.00 22.86 -27.41
CA PHE A 448 10.76 24.18 -26.81
C PHE A 448 11.24 24.26 -25.36
N PHE A 449 11.04 23.19 -24.56
CA PHE A 449 11.50 23.16 -23.19
C PHE A 449 13.03 23.28 -23.05
N LYS A 450 13.80 22.58 -23.89
CA LYS A 450 15.27 22.66 -23.93
C LYS A 450 15.73 24.07 -24.26
N ASP A 451 15.13 24.70 -25.25
CA ASP A 451 15.50 26.06 -25.69
C ASP A 451 15.17 27.11 -24.61
N GLU A 452 14.05 26.95 -23.93
CA GLU A 452 13.66 27.81 -22.82
C GLU A 452 14.57 27.61 -21.59
N LEU A 453 14.99 26.37 -21.30
CA LEU A 453 15.97 26.06 -20.25
C LEU A 453 17.31 26.79 -20.53
N ILE A 454 17.82 26.72 -21.76
CA ILE A 454 19.08 27.36 -22.13
C ILE A 454 18.98 28.89 -22.00
N LYS A 455 17.88 29.48 -22.48
CA LYS A 455 17.63 30.93 -22.38
C LYS A 455 17.54 31.41 -20.92
N GLU A 456 16.79 30.67 -20.10
CA GLU A 456 16.59 31.05 -18.71
C GLU A 456 17.85 30.84 -17.87
N ALA A 457 18.63 29.79 -18.17
CA ALA A 457 19.94 29.58 -17.55
C ALA A 457 20.92 30.73 -17.90
N ALA A 458 20.96 31.17 -19.17
CA ALA A 458 21.80 32.30 -19.58
C ALA A 458 21.44 33.60 -18.85
N LYS A 459 20.14 33.91 -18.65
CA LYS A 459 19.69 35.06 -17.85
C LYS A 459 20.20 35.02 -16.41
N GLN A 460 20.34 33.81 -15.85
CA GLN A 460 20.82 33.58 -14.48
C GLN A 460 22.33 33.37 -14.37
N GLY A 461 23.08 33.63 -15.47
CA GLY A 461 24.53 33.49 -15.51
C GLY A 461 25.01 32.03 -15.38
N ALA A 462 24.17 31.06 -15.72
CA ALA A 462 24.51 29.64 -15.70
C ALA A 462 24.59 29.09 -17.14
N HIS A 463 25.58 28.23 -17.39
CA HIS A 463 25.67 27.45 -18.62
C HIS A 463 25.15 26.02 -18.34
N VAL A 464 24.03 25.64 -18.99
CA VAL A 464 23.48 24.30 -18.91
C VAL A 464 23.71 23.60 -20.26
N PRO A 465 24.70 22.68 -20.35
CA PRO A 465 24.96 21.93 -21.58
C PRO A 465 23.86 20.87 -21.78
N ALA A 466 22.79 21.22 -22.46
CA ALA A 466 21.62 20.39 -22.65
C ALA A 466 21.53 19.77 -24.04
N ARG A 467 21.29 18.46 -24.13
CA ARG A 467 21.06 17.69 -25.33
C ARG A 467 19.71 17.01 -25.30
N GLY A 468 18.90 17.21 -26.35
CA GLY A 468 17.65 16.47 -26.53
C GLY A 468 17.92 15.04 -27.03
N VAL A 469 17.19 14.09 -26.46
CA VAL A 469 17.24 12.67 -26.88
C VAL A 469 15.82 12.23 -27.23
N LYS A 470 15.66 11.66 -28.43
CA LYS A 470 14.40 11.02 -28.87
C LYS A 470 14.51 9.52 -28.60
N PRO A 471 13.58 8.95 -27.81
CA PRO A 471 13.58 7.50 -27.59
C PRO A 471 13.39 6.75 -28.92
N SER A 472 14.24 5.75 -29.18
CA SER A 472 14.17 4.91 -30.37
C SER A 472 13.59 3.52 -30.11
N ALA A 473 13.52 3.10 -28.85
CA ALA A 473 13.01 1.79 -28.44
C ALA A 473 11.83 1.96 -27.47
N GLU A 474 11.06 0.91 -27.30
CA GLU A 474 9.97 0.84 -26.33
C GLU A 474 10.47 1.12 -24.90
N LYS A 475 9.69 1.86 -24.11
CA LYS A 475 10.09 2.35 -22.79
C LYS A 475 10.50 1.21 -21.85
N VAL A 476 9.72 0.14 -21.81
CA VAL A 476 9.99 -1.03 -20.97
C VAL A 476 11.35 -1.65 -21.32
N MET A 477 11.63 -1.90 -22.60
CA MET A 477 12.90 -2.49 -23.05
C MET A 477 14.11 -1.59 -22.72
N ARG A 478 13.94 -0.27 -22.77
CA ARG A 478 15.01 0.68 -22.41
C ARG A 478 15.35 0.56 -20.92
N ILE A 479 14.32 0.56 -20.07
CA ILE A 479 14.49 0.45 -18.63
C ILE A 479 15.06 -0.92 -18.24
N GLU A 480 14.59 -2.00 -18.86
CA GLU A 480 15.12 -3.36 -18.65
C GLU A 480 16.62 -3.46 -18.97
N SER A 481 17.09 -2.70 -19.96
CA SER A 481 18.50 -2.72 -20.36
C SER A 481 19.49 -2.31 -19.27
N ILE A 482 19.05 -1.59 -18.22
CA ILE A 482 19.93 -1.23 -17.09
C ILE A 482 20.00 -2.30 -15.99
N GLN A 483 19.17 -3.34 -16.04
CA GLN A 483 19.14 -4.43 -15.05
C GLN A 483 20.52 -5.11 -14.89
N PRO A 484 21.27 -5.50 -15.94
CA PRO A 484 22.57 -6.11 -15.77
C PRO A 484 23.58 -5.20 -15.04
N HIS A 485 23.43 -3.88 -15.16
CA HIS A 485 24.29 -2.91 -14.50
C HIS A 485 24.02 -2.80 -13.00
N PHE A 486 22.76 -2.99 -12.57
CA PHE A 486 22.42 -3.19 -11.16
C PHE A 486 22.98 -4.51 -10.63
N ALA A 487 22.78 -5.62 -11.36
CA ALA A 487 23.26 -6.95 -10.98
C ALA A 487 24.79 -6.97 -10.77
N ASN A 488 25.53 -6.25 -11.60
CA ASN A 488 26.99 -6.15 -11.52
C ASN A 488 27.50 -5.01 -10.61
N GLY A 489 26.58 -4.29 -9.94
CA GLY A 489 26.94 -3.23 -8.99
C GLY A 489 27.46 -1.93 -9.60
N PHE A 490 27.27 -1.71 -10.92
CA PHE A 490 27.70 -0.50 -11.61
C PHE A 490 26.75 0.70 -11.43
N ILE A 491 25.54 0.49 -10.90
CA ILE A 491 24.63 1.58 -10.53
C ILE A 491 24.45 1.55 -9.01
N LYS A 492 24.71 2.68 -8.37
CA LYS A 492 24.63 2.87 -6.93
C LYS A 492 23.68 4.00 -6.57
N LEU A 493 22.83 3.76 -5.55
CA LEU A 493 21.80 4.67 -5.09
C LEU A 493 22.04 5.12 -3.64
N LEU A 494 21.40 6.22 -3.23
CA LEU A 494 21.31 6.61 -1.81
C LEU A 494 20.01 6.05 -1.20
N PRO A 495 20.01 5.56 0.03
CA PRO A 495 18.82 5.05 0.71
C PRO A 495 17.67 6.08 0.81
N GLU A 496 18.00 7.38 0.76
CA GLU A 496 17.04 8.48 0.83
C GLU A 496 16.26 8.69 -0.49
N GLN A 497 16.69 8.09 -1.58
CA GLN A 497 16.05 8.20 -2.91
C GLN A 497 14.83 7.26 -3.05
N ARG A 498 13.95 7.30 -2.05
CA ARG A 498 12.87 6.34 -1.86
C ARG A 498 11.91 6.22 -3.05
N VAL A 499 11.55 7.34 -3.69
CA VAL A 499 10.63 7.32 -4.84
C VAL A 499 11.24 6.56 -6.03
N LEU A 500 12.51 6.80 -6.35
CA LEU A 500 13.22 6.07 -7.40
C LEU A 500 13.35 4.58 -7.07
N ILE A 501 13.70 4.27 -5.81
CA ILE A 501 13.85 2.89 -5.34
C ILE A 501 12.51 2.15 -5.40
N GLU A 502 11.40 2.80 -5.03
CA GLU A 502 10.06 2.24 -5.09
C GLU A 502 9.65 1.93 -6.54
N GLN A 503 9.81 2.90 -7.46
CA GLN A 503 9.51 2.71 -8.88
C GLN A 503 10.37 1.59 -9.50
N LEU A 504 11.66 1.49 -9.17
CA LEU A 504 12.52 0.38 -9.62
C LEU A 504 12.09 -0.96 -9.02
N ARG A 505 11.69 -0.99 -7.75
CA ARG A 505 11.26 -2.22 -7.06
C ARG A 505 9.97 -2.80 -7.63
N GLU A 506 9.09 -1.94 -8.09
CA GLU A 506 7.78 -2.31 -8.64
C GLU A 506 7.77 -2.43 -10.17
N PHE A 507 8.85 -2.02 -10.84
CA PHE A 507 8.95 -2.07 -12.30
C PHE A 507 8.92 -3.54 -12.82
N PRO A 508 8.14 -3.88 -13.88
CA PRO A 508 7.41 -2.96 -14.79
C PRO A 508 5.98 -2.58 -14.33
N ASP A 509 5.50 -3.11 -13.22
CA ASP A 509 4.11 -2.97 -12.75
C ASP A 509 3.91 -1.72 -11.86
N ALA A 510 4.91 -0.81 -11.79
CA ALA A 510 4.84 0.44 -11.04
C ALA A 510 3.79 1.40 -11.62
N ASP A 511 3.07 2.16 -10.76
CA ASP A 511 2.12 3.19 -11.18
C ASP A 511 2.78 4.30 -12.04
N HIS A 512 4.07 4.53 -11.82
CA HIS A 512 4.91 5.50 -12.53
C HIS A 512 6.31 4.93 -12.76
N ASP A 513 6.88 5.17 -13.94
CA ASP A 513 8.19 4.68 -14.35
C ASP A 513 9.12 5.80 -14.86
N ASP A 514 8.77 7.07 -14.58
CA ASP A 514 9.54 8.25 -15.03
C ASP A 514 10.95 8.29 -14.40
N GLY A 515 11.11 7.83 -13.15
CA GLY A 515 12.40 7.71 -12.48
C GLY A 515 13.31 6.67 -13.12
N PRO A 516 12.89 5.43 -13.30
CA PRO A 516 13.61 4.41 -14.05
C PRO A 516 14.00 4.82 -15.47
N ASP A 517 13.12 5.49 -16.21
CA ASP A 517 13.42 5.99 -17.57
C ASP A 517 14.48 7.10 -17.56
N ALA A 518 14.35 8.07 -16.64
CA ALA A 518 15.38 9.09 -16.44
C ALA A 518 16.72 8.47 -16.01
N LEU A 519 16.71 7.39 -15.22
CA LEU A 519 17.92 6.66 -14.82
C LEU A 519 18.58 5.96 -16.02
N HIS A 520 17.80 5.35 -16.90
CA HIS A 520 18.30 4.79 -18.15
C HIS A 520 18.99 5.87 -19.01
N MET A 521 18.37 7.04 -19.17
CA MET A 521 18.96 8.16 -19.90
C MET A 521 20.26 8.64 -19.25
N LEU A 522 20.28 8.76 -17.92
CA LEU A 522 21.46 9.15 -17.16
C LEU A 522 22.61 8.16 -17.31
N TRP A 523 22.34 6.86 -17.20
CA TRP A 523 23.32 5.79 -17.42
C TRP A 523 23.88 5.86 -18.85
N SER A 524 23.01 5.95 -19.84
CA SER A 524 23.40 5.95 -21.25
C SER A 524 24.31 7.14 -21.61
N VAL A 525 24.02 8.35 -21.10
CA VAL A 525 24.87 9.52 -21.36
C VAL A 525 26.20 9.44 -20.61
N ALA A 526 26.20 8.92 -19.40
CA ALA A 526 27.43 8.80 -18.61
C ALA A 526 28.42 7.82 -19.28
N VAL A 527 27.94 6.65 -19.67
CA VAL A 527 28.74 5.64 -20.37
C VAL A 527 29.24 6.17 -21.71
N ALA A 528 28.37 6.75 -22.55
CA ALA A 528 28.75 7.23 -23.89
C ALA A 528 29.80 8.33 -23.87
N ASN A 529 29.87 9.15 -22.80
CA ASN A 529 30.81 10.27 -22.72
C ASN A 529 32.04 9.99 -21.83
N CYS A 530 32.15 8.79 -21.28
CA CYS A 530 33.26 8.41 -20.40
C CYS A 530 34.03 7.18 -20.88
N VAL A 531 33.71 6.58 -22.00
CA VAL A 531 34.51 5.52 -22.61
C VAL A 531 35.88 6.12 -22.94
N PRO A 532 37.01 5.49 -22.55
CA PRO A 532 38.34 5.95 -22.97
C PRO A 532 38.41 5.97 -24.50
N ILE A 533 38.73 7.12 -25.07
CA ILE A 533 39.10 7.18 -26.46
C ILE A 533 40.48 6.47 -26.53
N GLU A 534 40.52 5.27 -27.06
CA GLU A 534 41.79 4.66 -27.46
C GLU A 534 42.36 5.54 -28.58
N TRP A 535 43.29 6.39 -28.21
CA TRP A 535 44.13 7.07 -29.17
C TRP A 535 45.01 6.00 -29.83
N GLN A 536 44.63 5.54 -31.02
CA GLN A 536 45.61 4.91 -31.90
C GLN A 536 46.52 6.02 -32.33
N SER A 537 47.77 6.02 -31.84
CA SER A 537 48.81 6.84 -32.39
C SER A 537 48.86 6.53 -33.89
N PRO A 538 48.82 7.57 -34.75
CA PRO A 538 49.07 7.34 -36.16
C PRO A 538 50.41 6.61 -36.24
N THR A 539 50.45 5.40 -36.78
CA THR A 539 51.69 4.73 -37.05
C THR A 539 52.46 5.58 -38.08
N ASP A 540 53.77 5.77 -37.87
CA ASP A 540 54.67 6.60 -38.69
C ASP A 540 54.65 6.29 -40.20
N ASN A 541 53.83 5.33 -40.64
CA ASN A 541 53.66 4.96 -42.04
C ASN A 541 52.62 5.79 -42.82
N ASP A 542 51.72 6.51 -42.17
CA ASP A 542 50.66 7.27 -42.89
C ASP A 542 51.09 8.69 -43.30
N PHE A 543 52.23 9.17 -42.81
CA PHE A 543 52.76 10.49 -43.18
C PHE A 543 53.84 10.44 -44.26
N GLY A 544 54.28 9.25 -44.71
CA GLY A 544 55.42 9.08 -45.62
C GLY A 544 55.11 9.29 -47.10
N ASP A 545 53.91 9.01 -47.57
CA ASP A 545 53.62 8.94 -48.99
C ASP A 545 52.90 10.16 -49.61
N GLU A 546 52.27 11.00 -48.83
CA GLU A 546 51.61 12.20 -49.34
C GLU A 546 52.55 13.42 -49.55
N ILE A 547 53.68 13.43 -48.88
CA ILE A 547 54.63 14.55 -48.98
C ILE A 547 55.57 14.38 -50.19
N LYS A 548 55.82 13.14 -50.67
CA LYS A 548 56.71 12.93 -51.86
C LYS A 548 56.07 13.24 -53.20
N SER A 549 54.76 13.34 -53.29
CA SER A 549 54.07 13.63 -54.59
C SER A 549 53.85 15.12 -54.89
N LYS A 550 54.13 16.04 -53.98
CA LYS A 550 53.89 17.47 -54.16
C LYS A 550 55.16 18.31 -54.46
N TRP A 551 56.34 17.68 -54.47
CA TRP A 551 57.62 18.41 -54.74
C TRP A 551 58.41 17.87 -55.91
N SER A 552 57.80 17.13 -56.84
CA SER A 552 58.41 16.71 -58.11
C SER A 552 57.53 17.13 -59.28
N ARG A 553 57.37 18.44 -59.49
CA ARG A 553 57.09 19.09 -60.78
C ARG A 553 57.49 20.53 -60.70
#